data_b6031efcf9eb2a47b34bcdc5083dd15c
#
_entry.id   b6031efcf9eb2a47b34bcdc5083dd15c
#
_cell.length_a   1.000
_cell.length_b   1.000
_cell.length_c   1.000
_cell.angle_alpha   90.00
_cell.angle_beta   90.00
_cell.angle_gamma   90.00
#
_symmetry.space_group_name_H-M   'P 1'
#
loop_
_entity.id
_entity.type
_entity.pdbx_description
1 polymer ?
#
loop_
_entity_poly.entity_id
_entity_poly.type
_entity_poly.pdbx_seq_one_letter_code
_entity_poly.pdbx_strand_id
1 'polypeptide(L)'
;MSEPPYTREILRLAASIPYLEPFEELEGATEVRSKTCGSRIRIAVELDWADRIVRLRQAVEACAYGQASAALAGGHAMGRSAEEVGEALAELEAWLAGEGDVPPSWPGLEVLSPALSRKGRHGAILLPFQALLAAIEAAR
;
A
#
# COMPACT_ATOMS: atom_id res chain seq x y z
N MET A 1 -4.47 -24.83 -18.04
CA MET A 1 -3.22 -24.11 -17.79
C MET A 1 -3.48 -22.98 -16.80
N SER A 2 -2.80 -22.97 -15.67
CA SER A 2 -3.02 -21.93 -14.69
C SER A 2 -2.24 -20.67 -15.08
N GLU A 3 -2.84 -19.50 -14.83
CA GLU A 3 -2.14 -18.25 -15.05
C GLU A 3 -1.00 -18.11 -14.03
N PRO A 4 0.10 -17.44 -14.39
CA PRO A 4 1.13 -17.16 -13.41
C PRO A 4 0.54 -16.37 -12.25
N PRO A 5 1.02 -16.59 -11.00
CA PRO A 5 0.49 -15.86 -9.86
C PRO A 5 0.82 -14.37 -9.92
N TYR A 6 1.86 -13.98 -10.67
CA TYR A 6 2.29 -12.59 -10.78
C TYR A 6 2.52 -12.23 -12.24
N THR A 7 2.05 -11.04 -12.63
CA THR A 7 2.34 -10.50 -13.96
C THR A 7 3.70 -9.79 -13.93
N ARG A 8 4.21 -9.49 -15.12
CA ARG A 8 5.45 -8.72 -15.25
C ARG A 8 5.33 -7.34 -14.59
N GLU A 9 4.17 -6.70 -14.76
CA GLU A 9 3.92 -5.38 -14.16
C GLU A 9 3.95 -5.44 -12.64
N ILE A 10 3.36 -6.46 -12.04
CA ILE A 10 3.38 -6.65 -10.59
C ILE A 10 4.79 -6.83 -10.09
N LEU A 11 5.57 -7.69 -10.75
CA LEU A 11 6.96 -7.93 -10.35
C LEU A 11 7.84 -6.69 -10.53
N ARG A 12 7.58 -5.90 -11.57
CA ARG A 12 8.31 -4.66 -11.80
C ARG A 12 8.02 -3.63 -10.70
N LEU A 13 6.76 -3.48 -10.31
CA LEU A 13 6.38 -2.62 -9.20
C LEU A 13 7.01 -3.09 -7.89
N ALA A 14 6.95 -4.39 -7.61
CA ALA A 14 7.53 -4.97 -6.39
C ALA A 14 9.04 -4.69 -6.28
N ALA A 15 9.73 -4.58 -7.42
CA ALA A 15 11.16 -4.31 -7.46
C ALA A 15 11.51 -2.83 -7.42
N SER A 16 10.52 -1.94 -7.42
CA SER A 16 10.75 -0.48 -7.53
C SER A 16 9.97 0.32 -6.47
N ILE A 17 9.94 -0.18 -5.24
CA ILE A 17 9.26 0.50 -4.13
C ILE A 17 10.01 1.81 -3.83
N PRO A 18 9.34 2.98 -3.93
CA PRO A 18 9.99 4.25 -3.65
C PRO A 18 10.20 4.45 -2.16
N TYR A 19 11.22 5.25 -1.81
CA TYR A 19 11.52 5.64 -0.42
C TYR A 19 11.79 4.46 0.50
N LEU A 20 12.22 3.33 -0.07
CA LEU A 20 12.45 2.09 0.67
C LEU A 20 13.71 2.18 1.52
N GLU A 21 13.60 1.80 2.78
CA GLU A 21 14.71 1.74 3.72
C GLU A 21 14.67 0.42 4.50
N PRO A 22 15.78 -0.02 5.07
CA PRO A 22 15.77 -1.20 5.94
C PRO A 22 14.94 -0.94 7.20
N PHE A 23 14.37 -2.00 7.77
CA PHE A 23 13.58 -1.90 9.00
C PHE A 23 14.35 -1.25 10.15
N GLU A 24 15.65 -1.52 10.26
CA GLU A 24 16.51 -0.95 11.31
C GLU A 24 16.57 0.58 11.27
N GLU A 25 16.41 1.16 10.08
CA GLU A 25 16.45 2.61 9.92
C GLU A 25 15.13 3.28 10.30
N LEU A 26 14.07 2.49 10.51
CA LEU A 26 12.73 2.99 10.82
C LEU A 26 12.23 2.51 12.18
N GLU A 27 13.12 2.36 13.14
CA GLU A 27 12.71 2.09 14.52
C GLU A 27 11.87 3.25 15.05
N GLY A 28 10.77 2.94 15.71
CA GLY A 28 9.85 3.95 16.22
C GLY A 28 8.85 4.49 15.21
N ALA A 29 8.97 4.10 13.93
CA ALA A 29 7.98 4.44 12.92
C ALA A 29 6.68 3.64 13.13
N THR A 30 5.60 4.11 12.52
CA THR A 30 4.33 3.39 12.56
C THR A 30 4.48 2.04 11.86
N GLU A 31 4.15 0.96 12.56
CA GLU A 31 4.19 -0.38 12.00
C GLU A 31 2.79 -0.98 11.96
N VAL A 32 2.42 -1.55 10.83
CA VAL A 32 1.17 -2.31 10.67
C VAL A 32 1.51 -3.70 10.15
N ARG A 33 0.85 -4.70 10.68
CA ARG A 33 1.07 -6.11 10.32
C ARG A 33 -0.22 -6.71 9.81
N SER A 34 -0.09 -7.59 8.81
CA SER A 34 -1.20 -8.40 8.35
C SER A 34 -1.37 -9.58 9.30
N LYS A 35 -2.61 -9.86 9.70
CA LYS A 35 -2.92 -10.98 10.60
C LYS A 35 -2.81 -12.33 9.91
N THR A 36 -2.94 -12.36 8.59
CA THR A 36 -3.10 -13.61 7.85
C THR A 36 -1.85 -14.06 7.09
N CYS A 37 -1.04 -13.14 6.60
CA CYS A 37 0.08 -13.49 5.72
C CYS A 37 1.46 -13.15 6.30
N GLY A 38 1.52 -12.63 7.51
CA GLY A 38 2.80 -12.29 8.14
C GLY A 38 3.51 -11.06 7.57
N SER A 39 2.88 -10.36 6.64
CA SER A 39 3.43 -9.13 6.08
C SER A 39 3.47 -8.03 7.13
N ARG A 40 4.48 -7.15 7.03
CA ARG A 40 4.55 -5.97 7.88
C ARG A 40 5.14 -4.80 7.12
N ILE A 41 4.73 -3.61 7.49
CA ILE A 41 5.20 -2.36 6.88
C ILE A 41 5.44 -1.35 8.00
N ARG A 42 6.57 -0.65 7.92
CA ARG A 42 6.85 0.52 8.73
C ARG A 42 6.82 1.74 7.83
N ILE A 43 6.12 2.80 8.24
CA ILE A 43 6.05 4.04 7.49
C ILE A 43 6.26 5.22 8.44
N ALA A 44 7.07 6.18 8.02
CA ALA A 44 7.22 7.46 8.67
C ALA A 44 6.90 8.55 7.65
N VAL A 45 6.07 9.51 8.03
CA VAL A 45 5.73 10.65 7.16
C VAL A 45 5.95 11.96 7.90
N GLU A 46 6.23 13.01 7.13
CA GLU A 46 6.20 14.38 7.61
C GLU A 46 5.09 15.10 6.86
N LEU A 47 4.35 15.93 7.55
CA LEU A 47 3.20 16.66 7.01
C LEU A 47 3.51 18.15 6.97
N ASP A 48 2.88 18.85 6.02
CA ASP A 48 2.93 20.30 5.97
C ASP A 48 1.83 20.91 6.87
N TRP A 49 1.70 22.23 6.82
CA TRP A 49 0.72 22.97 7.63
C TRP A 49 -0.73 22.60 7.31
N ALA A 50 -0.98 22.00 6.13
CA ALA A 50 -2.31 21.55 5.70
C ALA A 50 -2.53 20.05 5.96
N ASP A 51 -1.64 19.41 6.73
CA ASP A 51 -1.67 17.98 7.03
C ASP A 51 -1.56 17.10 5.77
N ARG A 52 -0.78 17.58 4.79
CA ARG A 52 -0.49 16.80 3.57
C ARG A 52 0.93 16.28 3.62
N ILE A 53 1.15 15.10 3.07
CA ILE A 53 2.45 14.43 3.09
C ILE A 53 3.47 15.20 2.27
N VAL A 54 4.59 15.57 2.88
CA VAL A 54 5.72 16.19 2.19
C VAL A 54 6.97 15.32 2.21
N ARG A 55 7.01 14.28 3.06
CA ARG A 55 8.12 13.34 3.11
C ARG A 55 7.61 11.98 3.56
N LEU A 56 8.18 10.92 2.98
CA LEU A 56 7.81 9.54 3.29
C LEU A 56 9.04 8.65 3.30
N ARG A 57 9.06 7.71 4.26
CA ARG A 57 10.06 6.65 4.33
C ARG A 57 9.31 5.38 4.67
N GLN A 58 9.69 4.25 4.03
CA GLN A 58 9.00 2.99 4.31
C GLN A 58 9.93 1.78 4.26
N ALA A 59 9.61 0.79 5.09
CA ALA A 59 10.24 -0.52 5.07
C ALA A 59 9.14 -1.57 4.91
N VAL A 60 9.34 -2.53 4.01
CA VAL A 60 8.29 -3.45 3.57
C VAL A 60 8.78 -4.89 3.62
N GLU A 61 8.04 -5.75 4.33
CA GLU A 61 8.19 -7.21 4.27
C GLU A 61 6.84 -7.78 3.87
N ALA A 62 6.71 -8.18 2.62
CA ALA A 62 5.43 -8.64 2.06
C ALA A 62 5.67 -9.52 0.85
N CYS A 63 4.63 -10.24 0.43
CA CYS A 63 4.65 -10.96 -0.85
C CYS A 63 4.66 -9.95 -2.00
N ALA A 64 4.84 -10.44 -3.23
CA ALA A 64 4.93 -9.58 -4.40
C ALA A 64 3.71 -8.67 -4.56
N TYR A 65 2.51 -9.13 -4.24
CA TYR A 65 1.31 -8.29 -4.29
C TYR A 65 1.38 -7.14 -3.29
N GLY A 66 1.81 -7.43 -2.06
CA GLY A 66 1.98 -6.38 -1.05
C GLY A 66 3.10 -5.41 -1.40
N GLN A 67 4.20 -5.91 -1.96
CA GLN A 67 5.30 -5.06 -2.43
C GLN A 67 4.85 -4.14 -3.56
N ALA A 68 4.10 -4.68 -4.53
CA ALA A 68 3.56 -3.87 -5.63
C ALA A 68 2.59 -2.81 -5.13
N SER A 69 1.73 -3.18 -4.17
CA SER A 69 0.81 -2.23 -3.53
C SER A 69 1.58 -1.12 -2.80
N ALA A 70 2.66 -1.47 -2.09
CA ALA A 70 3.51 -0.48 -1.41
C ALA A 70 4.16 0.49 -2.41
N ALA A 71 4.55 -0.01 -3.58
CA ALA A 71 5.09 0.83 -4.64
C ALA A 71 4.06 1.84 -5.13
N LEU A 72 2.80 1.40 -5.30
CA LEU A 72 1.72 2.28 -5.74
C LEU A 72 1.32 3.28 -4.65
N ALA A 73 1.23 2.82 -3.41
CA ALA A 73 0.90 3.70 -2.29
C ALA A 73 1.95 4.79 -2.12
N GLY A 74 3.23 4.41 -2.05
CA GLY A 74 4.32 5.37 -1.89
C GLY A 74 4.52 6.27 -3.10
N GLY A 75 4.31 5.71 -4.29
CA GLY A 75 4.52 6.43 -5.54
C GLY A 75 3.56 7.60 -5.76
N HIS A 76 2.41 7.59 -5.11
CA HIS A 76 1.38 8.62 -5.28
C HIS A 76 0.97 9.26 -3.95
N ALA A 77 1.80 9.09 -2.92
CA ALA A 77 1.47 9.57 -1.57
C ALA A 77 1.72 11.06 -1.37
N MET A 78 2.69 11.64 -2.06
CA MET A 78 3.05 13.04 -1.84
C MET A 78 1.88 13.97 -2.10
N GLY A 79 1.64 14.92 -1.18
CA GLY A 79 0.55 15.87 -1.27
C GLY A 79 -0.80 15.33 -0.82
N ARG A 80 -0.90 14.08 -0.41
CA ARG A 80 -2.17 13.48 0.02
C ARG A 80 -2.45 13.78 1.48
N SER A 81 -3.75 13.91 1.77
CA SER A 81 -4.25 14.05 3.15
C SER A 81 -4.73 12.70 3.67
N ALA A 82 -5.02 12.63 4.98
CA ALA A 82 -5.61 11.45 5.59
C ALA A 82 -6.95 11.09 4.94
N GLU A 83 -7.75 12.10 4.59
CA GLU A 83 -9.06 11.90 3.96
C GLU A 83 -8.91 11.24 2.59
N GLU A 84 -7.94 11.68 1.79
CA GLU A 84 -7.70 11.12 0.46
C GLU A 84 -7.19 9.69 0.54
N VAL A 85 -6.29 9.40 1.49
CA VAL A 85 -5.79 8.03 1.70
C VAL A 85 -6.90 7.13 2.22
N GLY A 86 -7.74 7.64 3.13
CA GLY A 86 -8.88 6.88 3.65
C GLY A 86 -9.89 6.53 2.58
N GLU A 87 -10.17 7.46 1.67
CA GLU A 87 -11.05 7.20 0.52
C GLU A 87 -10.47 6.12 -0.40
N ALA A 88 -9.16 6.22 -0.69
CA ALA A 88 -8.48 5.22 -1.52
C ALA A 88 -8.54 3.84 -0.88
N LEU A 89 -8.33 3.76 0.43
CA LEU A 89 -8.42 2.50 1.17
C LEU A 89 -9.82 1.91 1.08
N ALA A 90 -10.86 2.73 1.27
CA ALA A 90 -12.24 2.27 1.18
C ALA A 90 -12.59 1.77 -0.22
N GLU A 91 -12.15 2.49 -1.26
CA GLU A 91 -12.36 2.06 -2.65
C GLU A 91 -11.64 0.75 -2.94
N LEU A 92 -10.42 0.60 -2.43
CA LEU A 92 -9.64 -0.62 -2.61
C LEU A 92 -10.31 -1.81 -1.91
N GLU A 93 -10.78 -1.62 -0.68
CA GLU A 93 -11.51 -2.66 0.05
C GLU A 93 -12.75 -3.12 -0.71
N ALA A 94 -13.54 -2.17 -1.23
CA ALA A 94 -14.75 -2.48 -1.99
C ALA A 94 -14.41 -3.23 -3.28
N TRP A 95 -13.39 -2.78 -4.00
CA TRP A 95 -12.97 -3.40 -5.24
C TRP A 95 -12.51 -4.85 -5.03
N LEU A 96 -11.68 -5.07 -4.01
CA LEU A 96 -11.20 -6.42 -3.67
C LEU A 96 -12.34 -7.32 -3.20
N ALA A 97 -13.34 -6.77 -2.56
CA ALA A 97 -14.52 -7.52 -2.11
C ALA A 97 -15.51 -7.84 -3.24
N GLY A 98 -15.26 -7.33 -4.44
CA GLY A 98 -16.14 -7.53 -5.59
C GLY A 98 -17.36 -6.62 -5.60
N GLU A 99 -17.31 -5.52 -4.86
CA GLU A 99 -18.43 -4.56 -4.77
C GLU A 99 -18.35 -3.50 -5.86
N GLY A 100 -18.24 -3.91 -7.09
CA GLY A 100 -18.17 -3.01 -8.23
C GLY A 100 -17.08 -3.41 -9.20
N ASP A 101 -17.22 -2.98 -10.44
CA ASP A 101 -16.29 -3.33 -11.52
C ASP A 101 -15.24 -2.26 -11.77
N VAL A 102 -15.38 -1.11 -11.13
CA VAL A 102 -14.49 0.03 -11.37
C VAL A 102 -13.30 -0.04 -10.41
N PRO A 103 -12.06 -0.02 -10.95
CA PRO A 103 -10.88 0.02 -10.09
C PRO A 103 -10.85 1.30 -9.24
N PRO A 104 -10.11 1.28 -8.12
CA PRO A 104 -9.97 2.49 -7.31
C PRO A 104 -9.37 3.67 -8.09
N SER A 105 -9.68 4.86 -7.67
CA SER A 105 -9.16 6.09 -8.30
C SER A 105 -7.67 6.33 -8.06
N TRP A 106 -7.08 5.69 -7.05
CA TRP A 106 -5.63 5.79 -6.83
C TRP A 106 -4.88 5.20 -8.01
N PRO A 107 -3.93 5.94 -8.62
CA PRO A 107 -3.32 5.50 -9.88
C PRO A 107 -2.60 4.16 -9.79
N GLY A 108 -2.80 3.34 -10.81
CA GLY A 108 -2.08 2.08 -11.00
C GLY A 108 -2.68 0.87 -10.32
N LEU A 109 -3.67 1.02 -9.46
CA LEU A 109 -4.21 -0.12 -8.71
C LEU A 109 -4.85 -1.19 -9.61
N GLU A 110 -5.29 -0.83 -10.80
CA GLU A 110 -5.83 -1.79 -11.77
C GLU A 110 -4.81 -2.87 -12.18
N VAL A 111 -3.51 -2.59 -12.02
CA VAL A 111 -2.46 -3.59 -12.27
C VAL A 111 -2.59 -4.79 -11.33
N LEU A 112 -3.21 -4.60 -10.17
CA LEU A 112 -3.40 -5.65 -9.18
C LEU A 112 -4.65 -6.50 -9.43
N SER A 113 -5.36 -6.29 -10.54
CA SER A 113 -6.58 -7.03 -10.87
C SER A 113 -6.43 -8.57 -10.83
N PRO A 114 -5.27 -9.18 -11.16
CA PRO A 114 -5.11 -10.63 -10.99
C PRO A 114 -5.33 -11.12 -9.56
N ALA A 115 -5.19 -10.25 -8.57
CA ALA A 115 -5.40 -10.61 -7.17
C ALA A 115 -6.88 -10.65 -6.77
N LEU A 116 -7.79 -10.15 -7.62
CA LEU A 116 -9.24 -10.14 -7.29
C LEU A 116 -9.75 -11.53 -6.95
N SER A 117 -9.26 -12.57 -7.64
CA SER A 117 -9.63 -13.95 -7.38
C SER A 117 -8.75 -14.64 -6.32
N ARG A 118 -7.82 -13.93 -5.73
CA ARG A 118 -6.86 -14.48 -4.77
C ARG A 118 -7.07 -13.86 -3.39
N LYS A 119 -8.14 -14.26 -2.74
CA LYS A 119 -8.57 -13.66 -1.46
C LYS A 119 -7.49 -13.66 -0.38
N GLY A 120 -6.65 -14.68 -0.37
CA GLY A 120 -5.54 -14.78 0.61
C GLY A 120 -4.48 -13.69 0.45
N ARG A 121 -4.49 -12.94 -0.66
CA ARG A 121 -3.54 -11.86 -0.91
C ARG A 121 -4.11 -10.47 -0.63
N HIS A 122 -5.42 -10.38 -0.39
CA HIS A 122 -6.08 -9.09 -0.20
C HIS A 122 -5.54 -8.32 1.01
N GLY A 123 -5.26 -9.02 2.10
CA GLY A 123 -4.68 -8.38 3.29
C GLY A 123 -3.33 -7.72 3.01
N ALA A 124 -2.47 -8.37 2.22
CA ALA A 124 -1.18 -7.82 1.86
C ALA A 124 -1.32 -6.58 0.97
N ILE A 125 -2.32 -6.55 0.10
CA ILE A 125 -2.59 -5.42 -0.80
C ILE A 125 -3.13 -4.22 -0.02
N LEU A 126 -3.98 -4.46 0.97
CA LEU A 126 -4.55 -3.39 1.81
C LEU A 126 -3.52 -2.79 2.78
N LEU A 127 -2.54 -3.59 3.19
CA LEU A 127 -1.61 -3.22 4.25
C LEU A 127 -0.87 -1.90 4.02
N PRO A 128 -0.29 -1.61 2.83
CA PRO A 128 0.41 -0.34 2.61
C PRO A 128 -0.50 0.88 2.80
N PHE A 129 -1.76 0.79 2.39
CA PHE A 129 -2.71 1.89 2.56
C PHE A 129 -3.13 2.06 4.01
N GLN A 130 -3.32 0.96 4.73
CA GLN A 130 -3.60 0.98 6.16
C GLN A 130 -2.43 1.62 6.92
N ALA A 131 -1.21 1.23 6.57
CA ALA A 131 0.00 1.75 7.21
C ALA A 131 0.19 3.25 6.91
N LEU A 132 -0.07 3.65 5.67
CA LEU A 132 0.04 5.05 5.26
C LEU A 132 -0.94 5.93 6.04
N LEU A 133 -2.20 5.49 6.13
CA LEU A 133 -3.21 6.22 6.90
C LEU A 133 -2.84 6.32 8.38
N ALA A 134 -2.40 5.21 8.97
CA ALA A 134 -1.96 5.19 10.37
C ALA A 134 -0.78 6.13 10.61
N ALA A 135 0.17 6.18 9.67
CA ALA A 135 1.34 7.06 9.78
C ALA A 135 0.94 8.54 9.72
N ILE A 136 -0.01 8.89 8.85
CA ILE A 136 -0.52 10.27 8.78
C ILE A 136 -1.18 10.65 10.10
N GLU A 137 -2.02 9.78 10.63
CA GLU A 137 -2.72 10.03 11.90
C GLU A 137 -1.74 10.17 13.06
N ALA A 138 -0.67 9.38 13.07
CA ALA A 138 0.37 9.48 14.10
C ALA A 138 1.19 10.77 13.98
N ALA A 139 1.31 11.33 12.78
CA ALA A 139 2.08 12.55 12.54
C ALA A 139 1.30 13.84 12.79
N ARG A 140 -0.01 13.74 12.95
CA ARG A 140 -0.89 14.90 13.20
C ARG A 140 -0.74 15.46 14.60
#